data_ca3bcc657cf18d63440d554c710aa9ee
#
_entry.id   ca3bcc657cf18d63440d554c710aa9ee
#
_cell.length_a   1.000
_cell.length_b   1.000
_cell.length_c   1.000
_cell.angle_alpha   90.00
_cell.angle_beta   90.00
_cell.angle_gamma   90.00
#
_symmetry.space_group_name_H-M   'P 1'
#
loop_
_entity.id
_entity.type
_entity.pdbx_description
1 polymer ?
#
loop_
_entity_poly.entity_id
_entity_poly.type
_entity_poly.pdbx_seq_one_letter_code
_entity_poly.pdbx_strand_id
1 'polypeptide(L)'
;MAPRVKTSERIVQTSLELFNQQGERSVSTNHIAAHMEISPGNLYYHFPNKQAIIAVLFREYEALVDSFLRPPQGRAVTVEDKRFYLQAVLAGMWRYRFLHRDLEPVSYTHLTLPTS
;
A
#
# COMPACT_ATOMS: atom_id res chain seq x y z
N MET A 1 -0.43 21.26 18.62
CA MET A 1 -0.29 19.82 18.92
C MET A 1 -0.69 19.00 17.71
N ALA A 2 0.15 18.08 17.30
CA ALA A 2 -0.17 17.24 16.15
C ALA A 2 -1.35 16.32 16.48
N PRO A 3 -2.25 16.06 15.53
CA PRO A 3 -3.34 15.12 15.75
C PRO A 3 -2.80 13.72 16.02
N ARG A 4 -3.51 13.01 16.87
CA ARG A 4 -3.13 11.65 17.23
C ARG A 4 -3.48 10.71 16.07
N VAL A 5 -2.51 9.92 15.62
CA VAL A 5 -2.73 8.93 14.57
C VAL A 5 -3.57 7.78 15.13
N LYS A 6 -4.61 7.39 14.41
CA LYS A 6 -5.48 6.29 14.82
C LYS A 6 -4.72 4.97 14.79
N THR A 7 -5.11 4.05 15.68
CA THR A 7 -4.47 2.74 15.74
C THR A 7 -4.57 1.99 14.41
N SER A 8 -5.71 2.05 13.73
CA SER A 8 -5.86 1.39 12.44
C SER A 8 -4.87 1.94 11.40
N GLU A 9 -4.67 3.25 11.38
CA GLU A 9 -3.70 3.87 10.47
C GLU A 9 -2.27 3.47 10.82
N ARG A 10 -1.96 3.37 12.10
CA ARG A 10 -0.64 2.93 12.55
C ARG A 10 -0.38 1.49 12.14
N ILE A 11 -1.39 0.62 12.22
CA ILE A 11 -1.28 -0.77 11.79
C ILE A 11 -0.95 -0.83 10.30
N VAL A 12 -1.65 -0.05 9.49
CA VAL A 12 -1.43 -0.01 8.04
C VAL A 12 -0.02 0.49 7.72
N GLN A 13 0.41 1.58 8.35
CA GLN A 13 1.73 2.15 8.09
C GLN A 13 2.86 1.22 8.53
N THR A 14 2.73 0.63 9.71
CA THR A 14 3.73 -0.33 10.20
C THR A 14 3.80 -1.54 9.31
N SER A 15 2.65 -2.04 8.86
CA SER A 15 2.59 -3.19 7.96
C SER A 15 3.30 -2.89 6.64
N LEU A 16 3.06 -1.71 6.09
CA LEU A 16 3.72 -1.29 4.85
C LEU A 16 5.24 -1.31 5.01
N GLU A 17 5.74 -0.74 6.08
CA GLU A 17 7.18 -0.71 6.34
C GLU A 17 7.75 -2.12 6.47
N LEU A 18 7.10 -2.99 7.23
CA LEU A 18 7.56 -4.36 7.44
C LEU A 18 7.49 -5.17 6.16
N PHE A 19 6.40 -5.04 5.39
CA PHE A 19 6.28 -5.74 4.11
C PHE A 19 7.38 -5.32 3.14
N ASN A 20 7.68 -4.03 3.10
CA ASN A 20 8.74 -3.52 2.23
C ASN A 20 10.13 -4.01 2.65
N GLN A 21 10.38 -4.06 3.96
CA GLN A 21 11.70 -4.42 4.47
C GLN A 21 11.95 -5.92 4.45
N GLN A 22 10.95 -6.72 4.82
CA GLN A 22 11.13 -8.14 5.09
C GLN A 22 10.43 -9.05 4.10
N GLY A 23 9.57 -8.50 3.25
CA GLY A 23 8.74 -9.29 2.36
C GLY A 23 7.42 -9.64 3.02
N GLU A 24 6.35 -9.59 2.23
CA GLU A 24 4.99 -9.80 2.74
C GLU A 24 4.83 -11.18 3.38
N ARG A 25 5.42 -12.21 2.77
CA ARG A 25 5.29 -13.58 3.25
C ARG A 25 5.93 -13.79 4.61
N SER A 26 6.98 -13.04 4.92
CA SER A 26 7.72 -13.19 6.16
C SER A 26 7.08 -12.46 7.34
N VAL A 27 6.04 -11.69 7.09
CA VAL A 27 5.41 -10.85 8.12
C VAL A 27 4.01 -11.35 8.39
N SER A 28 3.76 -11.76 9.63
CA SER A 28 2.45 -12.19 10.10
C SER A 28 1.77 -11.05 10.86
N THR A 29 0.46 -11.19 11.09
CA THR A 29 -0.27 -10.23 11.93
C THR A 29 0.29 -10.21 13.35
N ASN A 30 0.69 -11.37 13.87
CA ASN A 30 1.33 -11.42 15.20
C ASN A 30 2.65 -10.65 15.22
N HIS A 31 3.43 -10.74 14.15
CA HIS A 31 4.67 -10.00 14.02
C HIS A 31 4.40 -8.49 14.02
N ILE A 32 3.38 -8.06 13.30
CA ILE A 32 2.99 -6.65 13.24
C ILE A 32 2.57 -6.16 14.63
N ALA A 33 1.72 -6.93 15.31
CA ALA A 33 1.24 -6.57 16.64
C ALA A 33 2.40 -6.45 17.63
N ALA A 34 3.33 -7.42 17.61
CA ALA A 34 4.50 -7.38 18.47
C ALA A 34 5.38 -6.17 18.20
N HIS A 35 5.59 -5.84 16.94
CA HIS A 35 6.39 -4.67 16.56
C HIS A 35 5.77 -3.38 17.07
N MET A 36 4.45 -3.30 17.08
CA MET A 36 3.71 -2.13 17.54
C MET A 36 3.48 -2.13 19.05
N GLU A 37 3.82 -3.21 19.73
CA GLU A 37 3.57 -3.38 21.16
C GLU A 37 2.08 -3.31 21.49
N ILE A 38 1.27 -3.92 20.64
CA ILE A 38 -0.17 -4.11 20.90
C ILE A 38 -0.47 -5.60 20.93
N SER A 39 -1.60 -5.97 21.51
CA SER A 39 -2.00 -7.38 21.54
C SER A 39 -2.46 -7.84 20.17
N PRO A 40 -2.32 -9.13 19.85
CA PRO A 40 -2.92 -9.67 18.62
C PRO A 40 -4.42 -9.41 18.52
N GLY A 41 -5.12 -9.50 19.65
CA GLY A 41 -6.57 -9.23 19.68
C GLY A 41 -6.91 -7.79 19.32
N ASN A 42 -6.07 -6.84 19.75
CA ASN A 42 -6.24 -5.44 19.38
C ASN A 42 -6.08 -5.27 17.87
N LEU A 43 -5.10 -5.93 17.28
CA LEU A 43 -4.91 -5.88 15.83
C LEU A 43 -6.12 -6.49 15.12
N TYR A 44 -6.57 -7.66 15.55
CA TYR A 44 -7.73 -8.33 14.96
C TYR A 44 -9.01 -7.52 15.06
N TYR A 45 -9.13 -6.71 16.10
CA TYR A 45 -10.27 -5.81 16.22
C TYR A 45 -10.36 -4.87 15.01
N HIS A 46 -9.23 -4.42 14.51
CA HIS A 46 -9.17 -3.50 13.37
C HIS A 46 -9.12 -4.22 12.02
N PHE A 47 -8.41 -5.35 11.95
CA PHE A 47 -8.20 -6.10 10.70
C PHE A 47 -8.29 -7.59 10.99
N PRO A 48 -9.26 -8.28 10.40
CA PRO A 48 -9.46 -9.70 10.70
C PRO A 48 -8.34 -10.60 10.20
N ASN A 49 -7.58 -10.15 9.20
CA ASN A 49 -6.48 -10.93 8.65
C ASN A 49 -5.51 -10.00 7.92
N LYS A 50 -4.39 -10.57 7.49
CA LYS A 50 -3.36 -9.81 6.77
C LYS A 50 -3.86 -9.29 5.43
N GLN A 51 -4.71 -10.05 4.76
CA GLN A 51 -5.27 -9.66 3.48
C GLN A 51 -6.09 -8.39 3.57
N ALA A 52 -6.78 -8.18 4.69
CA ALA A 52 -7.53 -6.93 4.91
C ALA A 52 -6.60 -5.72 4.97
N ILE A 53 -5.43 -5.88 5.57
CA ILE A 53 -4.41 -4.82 5.61
C ILE A 53 -3.89 -4.55 4.21
N ILE A 54 -3.56 -5.61 3.48
CA ILE A 54 -3.05 -5.48 2.11
C ILE A 54 -4.08 -4.79 1.22
N ALA A 55 -5.36 -5.10 1.39
CA ALA A 55 -6.42 -4.47 0.62
C ALA A 55 -6.48 -2.96 0.85
N VAL A 56 -6.28 -2.51 2.09
CA VAL A 56 -6.22 -1.08 2.38
C VAL A 56 -5.02 -0.44 1.68
N LEU A 57 -3.85 -1.08 1.77
CA LEU A 57 -2.65 -0.57 1.13
C LEU A 57 -2.81 -0.49 -0.39
N PHE A 58 -3.45 -1.49 -0.97
CA PHE A 58 -3.71 -1.49 -2.41
C PHE A 58 -4.61 -0.32 -2.80
N ARG A 59 -5.68 -0.07 -2.04
CA ARG A 59 -6.58 1.04 -2.31
C ARG A 59 -5.90 2.39 -2.13
N GLU A 60 -5.01 2.51 -1.14
CA GLU A 60 -4.22 3.73 -0.96
C GLU A 60 -3.33 3.99 -2.16
N TYR A 61 -2.70 2.93 -2.66
CA TYR A 61 -1.83 3.02 -3.82
C TYR A 61 -2.63 3.42 -5.07
N GLU A 62 -3.78 2.79 -5.29
CA GLU A 62 -4.64 3.14 -6.41
C GLU A 62 -5.07 4.61 -6.36
N ALA A 63 -5.48 5.07 -5.19
CA ALA A 63 -5.90 6.46 -5.02
C ALA A 63 -4.75 7.42 -5.30
N LEU A 64 -3.55 7.06 -4.84
CA LEU A 64 -2.37 7.88 -5.06
C LEU A 64 -2.05 8.00 -6.54
N VAL A 65 -2.00 6.88 -7.24
CA VAL A 65 -1.72 6.86 -8.68
C VAL A 65 -2.80 7.64 -9.44
N ASP A 66 -4.06 7.42 -9.10
CA ASP A 66 -5.16 8.11 -9.75
C ASP A 66 -5.04 9.64 -9.59
N SER A 67 -4.65 10.10 -8.39
CA SER A 67 -4.51 11.52 -8.14
C SER A 67 -3.41 12.16 -8.98
N PHE A 68 -2.35 11.41 -9.29
CA PHE A 68 -1.24 11.93 -10.09
C PHE A 68 -1.50 11.85 -11.59
N LEU A 69 -2.42 11.01 -12.02
CA LEU A 69 -2.72 10.87 -13.44
C LEU A 69 -3.78 11.86 -13.94
N ARG A 70 -4.36 12.65 -13.06
CA ARG A 70 -5.34 13.65 -13.46
C ARG A 70 -4.63 14.85 -14.08
N PRO A 71 -5.02 15.24 -15.30
CA PRO A 71 -4.41 16.41 -15.92
C PRO A 71 -4.87 17.69 -15.21
N PRO A 72 -4.08 18.75 -15.28
CA PRO A 72 -4.49 20.03 -14.73
C PRO A 72 -5.72 20.54 -15.49
N GLN A 73 -6.63 21.19 -14.77
CA GLN A 73 -7.82 21.76 -15.38
C GLN A 73 -7.54 23.19 -15.81
N GLY A 74 -8.09 23.56 -16.97
CA GLY A 74 -8.01 24.92 -17.45
C GLY A 74 -6.72 25.32 -18.11
N ARG A 75 -5.80 24.38 -18.32
CA ARG A 75 -4.55 24.66 -19.03
C ARG A 75 -3.95 23.38 -19.61
N ALA A 76 -3.06 23.53 -20.55
CA ALA A 76 -2.37 22.41 -21.16
C ALA A 76 -1.32 21.83 -20.21
N VAL A 77 -1.04 20.54 -20.38
CA VAL A 77 0.00 19.85 -19.60
C VAL A 77 1.36 20.29 -20.10
N THR A 78 2.20 20.76 -19.19
CA THR A 78 3.55 21.21 -19.52
C THR A 78 4.56 20.09 -19.32
N VAL A 79 5.80 20.31 -19.79
CA VAL A 79 6.90 19.38 -19.53
C VAL A 79 7.17 19.26 -18.04
N GLU A 80 7.05 20.34 -17.31
CA GLU A 80 7.25 20.33 -15.86
C GLU A 80 6.19 19.51 -15.14
N ASP A 81 4.93 19.59 -15.60
CA ASP A 81 3.85 18.75 -15.07
C ASP A 81 4.18 17.27 -15.28
N LYS A 82 4.64 16.92 -16.48
CA LYS A 82 4.99 15.53 -16.80
C LYS A 82 6.13 15.04 -15.92
N ARG A 83 7.11 15.87 -15.68
CA ARG A 83 8.24 15.53 -14.80
C ARG A 83 7.75 15.29 -13.38
N PHE A 84 6.90 16.17 -12.88
CA PHE A 84 6.32 16.05 -11.55
C PHE A 84 5.53 14.75 -11.43
N TYR A 85 4.67 14.47 -12.40
CA TYR A 85 3.86 13.25 -12.37
C TYR A 85 4.72 12.00 -12.41
N LEU A 86 5.74 11.99 -13.25
CA LEU A 86 6.64 10.85 -13.32
C LEU A 86 7.36 10.60 -12.00
N GLN A 87 7.90 11.66 -11.40
CA GLN A 87 8.58 11.55 -10.11
C GLN A 87 7.64 11.08 -9.02
N ALA A 88 6.40 11.59 -9.00
CA ALA A 88 5.41 11.20 -8.01
C ALA A 88 5.00 9.74 -8.16
N VAL A 89 4.81 9.27 -9.40
CA VAL A 89 4.47 7.88 -9.67
C VAL A 89 5.61 6.96 -9.24
N LEU A 90 6.85 7.32 -9.59
CA LEU A 90 8.01 6.51 -9.21
C LEU A 90 8.17 6.45 -7.68
N ALA A 91 7.95 7.57 -7.00
CA ALA A 91 8.00 7.59 -5.54
C ALA A 91 6.91 6.71 -4.93
N GLY A 92 5.71 6.75 -5.51
CA GLY A 92 4.61 5.88 -5.08
C GLY A 92 4.91 4.42 -5.30
N MET A 93 5.47 4.07 -6.46
CA MET A 93 5.86 2.68 -6.74
C MET A 93 6.90 2.19 -5.73
N TRP A 94 7.83 3.04 -5.37
CA TRP A 94 8.84 2.69 -4.37
C TRP A 94 8.21 2.51 -2.98
N ARG A 95 7.33 3.42 -2.58
CA ARG A 95 6.67 3.35 -1.28
C ARG A 95 5.84 2.08 -1.12
N TYR A 96 5.18 1.64 -2.19
CA TYR A 96 4.33 0.45 -2.17
C TYR A 96 4.97 -0.72 -2.93
N ARG A 97 6.30 -0.80 -2.91
CA ARG A 97 7.04 -1.73 -3.75
C ARG A 97 6.72 -3.20 -3.48
N PHE A 98 6.27 -3.53 -2.26
CA PHE A 98 5.94 -4.93 -1.97
C PHE A 98 4.77 -5.41 -2.84
N LEU A 99 3.86 -4.51 -3.24
CA LEU A 99 2.74 -4.88 -4.10
C LEU A 99 3.21 -5.36 -5.48
N HIS A 100 4.34 -4.83 -5.94
CA HIS A 100 4.90 -5.23 -7.23
C HIS A 100 5.83 -6.43 -7.11
N ARG A 101 6.54 -6.50 -6.00
CA ARG A 101 7.59 -7.51 -5.80
C ARG A 101 7.05 -8.83 -5.24
N ASP A 102 6.14 -8.75 -4.27
CA ASP A 102 5.82 -9.88 -3.42
C ASP A 102 4.50 -10.57 -3.75
N LEU A 103 3.63 -9.95 -4.54
CA LEU A 103 2.37 -10.58 -4.89
C LEU A 103 2.60 -11.75 -5.84
N GLU A 104 1.91 -12.84 -5.56
CA GLU A 104 2.11 -14.08 -6.30
C GLU A 104 1.68 -13.96 -7.75
N PRO A 105 2.55 -14.28 -8.69
CA PRO A 105 2.16 -14.33 -10.11
C PRO A 105 1.03 -15.30 -10.38
N VAL A 106 0.93 -16.36 -9.59
CA VAL A 106 -0.13 -17.36 -9.75
C VAL A 106 -1.50 -16.74 -9.55
N SER A 107 -1.68 -15.97 -8.51
CA SER A 107 -2.95 -15.28 -8.27
C SER A 107 -3.27 -14.31 -9.39
N TYR A 108 -2.27 -13.61 -9.85
CA TYR A 108 -2.42 -12.68 -10.95
C TYR A 108 -2.84 -13.40 -12.22
N THR A 109 -2.19 -14.53 -12.51
CA THR A 109 -2.48 -15.33 -13.69
C THR A 109 -3.92 -15.81 -13.69
N HIS A 110 -4.41 -16.26 -12.55
CA HIS A 110 -5.81 -16.69 -12.44
C HIS A 110 -6.79 -15.58 -12.74
N LEU A 111 -6.46 -14.36 -12.36
CA LEU A 111 -7.36 -13.24 -12.56
C LEU A 111 -7.30 -12.67 -13.97
N THR A 112 -6.15 -12.75 -14.62
CA THR A 112 -5.93 -12.07 -15.89
C THR A 112 -5.99 -12.97 -17.10
N LEU A 113 -5.88 -14.29 -16.91
CA LEU A 113 -5.86 -15.25 -18.02
C LEU A 113 -6.97 -16.26 -17.85
N PRO A 114 -8.22 -15.83 -18.00
CA PRO A 114 -9.35 -16.76 -17.86
C PRO A 114 -9.39 -17.80 -18.95
N THR A 115 -8.77 -17.55 -20.06
CA THR A 115 -8.72 -18.50 -21.16
C THR A 115 -7.32 -18.97 -21.37
N SER A 116 -7.26 -20.09 -21.82
CA SER A 116 -6.00 -20.58 -22.32
C SER A 116 -5.82 -20.19 -23.76
#